data_1cee4a35d64a755b929b8f042119df5e
#
_entry.id   1cee4a35d64a755b929b8f042119df5e
#
_cell.length_a   1.000
_cell.length_b   1.000
_cell.length_c   1.000
_cell.angle_alpha   90.00
_cell.angle_beta   90.00
_cell.angle_gamma   90.00
#
_symmetry.space_group_name_H-M   'P 1'
#
loop_
_entity.id
_entity.type
_entity.pdbx_description
1 polymer ?
#
loop_
_entity_poly.entity_id
_entity_poly.type
_entity_poly.pdbx_seq_one_letter_code
_entity_poly.pdbx_strand_id
1 'polypeptide(L)'
;LHDGDNVILGIGIPTLAVQYLDTQAEILLVGDDGIFGMVPGEGTDPNVIDAGAHRVTISDHGFFTDSVNAFCLIRGGHMQVCVLGALQVDQHGNLANHIIPGKLTPGMGGAMELAVGAQKVIVATTHTAKGSPKILDRCTLPLTAQGEVNRIITELAVFDVTPKGLLLQEISRETTLDEVKALTGCTFAVSPNLGYMD
;
A
#
# COMPACT_ATOMS: atom_id res chain seq x y z
N LEU A 1 -0.21 4.40 10.83
CA LEU A 1 0.12 3.16 11.54
C LEU A 1 0.03 3.42 13.03
N HIS A 2 -0.30 2.41 13.80
CA HIS A 2 -0.49 2.50 15.24
C HIS A 2 0.40 1.48 15.96
N ASP A 3 0.65 1.75 17.22
CA ASP A 3 1.37 0.84 18.11
C ASP A 3 0.66 -0.52 18.16
N GLY A 4 1.41 -1.61 18.02
CA GLY A 4 0.88 -2.97 17.95
C GLY A 4 0.38 -3.43 16.57
N ASP A 5 0.47 -2.60 15.51
CA ASP A 5 0.05 -3.00 14.17
C ASP A 5 1.01 -4.05 13.57
N ASN A 6 0.43 -5.12 13.04
CA ASN A 6 1.10 -6.02 12.09
C ASN A 6 0.93 -5.44 10.68
N VAL A 7 2.04 -5.11 10.05
CA VAL A 7 2.06 -4.35 8.79
C VAL A 7 2.78 -5.15 7.71
N ILE A 8 2.14 -5.24 6.54
CA ILE A 8 2.76 -5.83 5.36
C ILE A 8 2.94 -4.76 4.28
N LEU A 9 4.13 -4.70 3.69
CA LEU A 9 4.49 -3.70 2.70
C LEU A 9 4.75 -4.36 1.35
N GLY A 10 4.04 -3.90 0.34
CA GLY A 10 4.33 -4.25 -1.04
C GLY A 10 5.64 -3.63 -1.54
N ILE A 11 6.17 -4.18 -2.63
CA ILE A 11 7.44 -3.77 -3.24
C ILE A 11 7.32 -2.34 -3.81
N GLY A 12 8.41 -1.59 -3.76
CA GLY A 12 8.55 -0.25 -4.35
C GLY A 12 8.22 0.87 -3.37
N ILE A 13 7.35 1.82 -3.75
CA ILE A 13 7.00 2.97 -2.89
C ILE A 13 6.55 2.55 -1.47
N PRO A 14 5.72 1.51 -1.29
CA PRO A 14 5.33 1.08 0.06
C PRO A 14 6.49 0.78 0.99
N THR A 15 7.59 0.18 0.51
CA THR A 15 8.74 -0.14 1.36
C THR A 15 9.46 1.10 1.90
N LEU A 16 9.29 2.27 1.28
CA LEU A 16 9.87 3.52 1.77
C LEU A 16 9.22 3.98 3.08
N ALA A 17 7.99 3.54 3.37
CA ALA A 17 7.29 3.88 4.60
C ALA A 17 8.07 3.50 5.87
N VAL A 18 8.92 2.47 5.79
CA VAL A 18 9.76 2.03 6.90
C VAL A 18 10.67 3.14 7.45
N GLN A 19 11.14 4.03 6.57
CA GLN A 19 12.06 5.12 6.95
C GLN A 19 11.37 6.20 7.81
N TYR A 20 10.04 6.19 7.84
CA TYR A 20 9.20 7.17 8.54
C TYR A 20 8.40 6.55 9.69
N LEU A 21 8.68 5.29 10.04
CA LEU A 21 8.06 4.67 11.21
C LEU A 21 8.54 5.35 12.49
N ASP A 22 7.62 5.58 13.39
CA ASP A 22 7.97 6.02 14.74
C ASP A 22 8.77 4.91 15.43
N THR A 23 10.01 5.22 15.82
CA THR A 23 10.91 4.28 16.50
C THR A 23 10.42 3.89 17.90
N GLN A 24 9.43 4.57 18.44
CA GLN A 24 8.81 4.26 19.73
C GLN A 24 7.57 3.35 19.56
N ALA A 25 7.04 3.20 18.36
CA ALA A 25 5.90 2.33 18.10
C ALA A 25 6.37 0.89 17.85
N GLU A 26 5.74 -0.07 18.52
CA GLU A 26 5.96 -1.49 18.30
C GLU A 26 5.21 -1.96 17.05
N ILE A 27 5.78 -1.71 15.87
CA ILE A 27 5.21 -2.16 14.60
C ILE A 27 5.91 -3.45 14.16
N LEU A 28 5.13 -4.51 13.96
CA LEU A 28 5.64 -5.77 13.45
C LEU A 28 5.55 -5.78 11.91
N LEU A 29 6.69 -5.63 11.24
CA LEU A 29 6.75 -5.80 9.79
C LEU A 29 6.73 -7.29 9.44
N VAL A 30 5.85 -7.64 8.49
CA VAL A 30 5.59 -9.03 8.08
C VAL A 30 5.89 -9.20 6.60
N GLY A 31 6.58 -10.29 6.26
CA GLY A 31 6.76 -10.77 4.89
C GLY A 31 5.84 -11.95 4.59
N ASP A 32 5.23 -11.97 3.42
CA ASP A 32 4.43 -13.10 2.92
C ASP A 32 5.30 -14.34 2.60
N ASP A 33 6.61 -14.16 2.54
CA ASP A 33 7.63 -15.21 2.45
C ASP A 33 7.89 -15.95 3.78
N GLY A 34 7.32 -15.46 4.90
CA GLY A 34 7.38 -16.11 6.20
C GLY A 34 8.28 -15.44 7.23
N ILE A 35 8.68 -14.19 7.02
CA ILE A 35 9.46 -13.42 8.00
C ILE A 35 8.52 -12.51 8.79
N PHE A 36 8.50 -12.65 10.10
CA PHE A 36 7.76 -11.81 11.03
C PHE A 36 8.73 -11.02 11.91
N GLY A 37 8.53 -9.71 12.01
CA GLY A 37 9.41 -8.80 12.75
C GLY A 37 10.65 -8.42 11.94
N MET A 38 10.50 -8.17 10.64
CA MET A 38 11.59 -7.69 9.79
C MET A 38 12.11 -6.34 10.27
N VAL A 39 13.45 -6.21 10.28
CA VAL A 39 14.16 -4.95 10.46
C VAL A 39 14.95 -4.67 9.18
N PRO A 40 14.52 -3.70 8.38
CA PRO A 40 15.15 -3.38 7.10
C PRO A 40 16.56 -2.78 7.24
N GLY A 41 17.43 -3.11 6.29
CA GLY A 41 18.74 -2.46 6.13
C GLY A 41 19.87 -2.98 7.03
N GLU A 42 19.61 -3.88 7.98
CA GLU A 42 20.61 -4.38 8.93
C GLU A 42 21.06 -5.82 8.66
N GLY A 43 20.51 -6.48 7.65
CA GLY A 43 20.77 -7.89 7.37
C GLY A 43 22.18 -8.17 6.89
N THR A 44 22.89 -9.07 7.58
CA THR A 44 24.21 -9.58 7.19
C THR A 44 24.13 -10.93 6.48
N ASP A 45 23.08 -11.70 6.72
CA ASP A 45 22.86 -12.99 6.05
C ASP A 45 22.28 -12.74 4.64
N PRO A 46 22.96 -13.21 3.57
CA PRO A 46 22.49 -13.03 2.20
C PRO A 46 21.22 -13.85 1.86
N ASN A 47 20.85 -14.79 2.71
CA ASN A 47 19.66 -15.63 2.52
C ASN A 47 18.40 -15.07 3.20
N VAL A 48 18.53 -14.02 4.02
CA VAL A 48 17.41 -13.36 4.70
C VAL A 48 17.13 -12.06 3.99
N ILE A 49 16.09 -12.07 3.15
CA ILE A 49 15.71 -10.96 2.28
C ILE A 49 14.20 -10.71 2.35
N ASP A 50 13.79 -9.45 2.13
CA ASP A 50 12.39 -9.10 1.93
C ASP A 50 11.89 -9.48 0.53
N ALA A 51 10.61 -9.25 0.25
CA ALA A 51 9.99 -9.48 -1.05
C ALA A 51 10.61 -8.64 -2.19
N GLY A 52 11.32 -7.57 -1.87
CA GLY A 52 12.08 -6.72 -2.81
C GLY A 52 13.52 -7.16 -3.02
N ALA A 53 13.93 -8.32 -2.45
CA ALA A 53 15.30 -8.85 -2.45
C ALA A 53 16.32 -7.94 -1.71
N HIS A 54 15.87 -7.10 -0.78
CA HIS A 54 16.75 -6.35 0.11
C HIS A 54 17.06 -7.19 1.34
N ARG A 55 18.29 -7.08 1.84
CA ARG A 55 18.68 -7.77 3.07
C ARG A 55 17.94 -7.19 4.26
N VAL A 56 17.45 -8.08 5.10
CA VAL A 56 16.77 -7.73 6.35
C VAL A 56 17.36 -8.56 7.50
N THR A 57 17.14 -8.10 8.71
CA THR A 57 17.30 -8.93 9.90
C THR A 57 15.94 -9.08 10.58
N ILE A 58 15.91 -9.76 11.71
CA ILE A 58 14.69 -10.02 12.48
C ILE A 58 14.88 -9.41 13.87
N SER A 59 13.84 -8.78 14.38
CA SER A 59 13.81 -8.22 15.73
C SER A 59 13.87 -9.33 16.81
N ASP A 60 14.13 -8.95 18.05
CA ASP A 60 14.20 -9.91 19.19
C ASP A 60 12.89 -10.70 19.39
N HIS A 61 11.76 -10.15 18.95
CA HIS A 61 10.44 -10.79 19.00
C HIS A 61 10.00 -11.39 17.66
N GLY A 62 10.86 -11.31 16.64
CA GLY A 62 10.59 -11.84 15.32
C GLY A 62 10.77 -13.36 15.25
N PHE A 63 10.20 -13.96 14.21
CA PHE A 63 10.32 -15.39 13.94
C PHE A 63 10.22 -15.69 12.44
N PHE A 64 10.70 -16.86 12.07
CA PHE A 64 10.54 -17.40 10.72
C PHE A 64 9.47 -18.48 10.71
N THR A 65 8.70 -18.50 9.63
CA THR A 65 7.76 -19.59 9.32
C THR A 65 7.80 -19.85 7.82
N ASP A 66 7.01 -20.81 7.34
CA ASP A 66 6.85 -21.00 5.90
C ASP A 66 5.76 -20.06 5.33
N SER A 67 5.77 -19.90 4.00
CA SER A 67 4.82 -19.03 3.30
C SER A 67 3.36 -19.48 3.47
N VAL A 68 3.10 -20.78 3.66
CA VAL A 68 1.74 -21.29 3.86
C VAL A 68 1.16 -20.76 5.17
N ASN A 69 1.94 -20.85 6.25
CA ASN A 69 1.54 -20.30 7.55
C ASN A 69 1.40 -18.77 7.51
N ALA A 70 2.33 -18.06 6.82
CA ALA A 70 2.24 -16.61 6.64
C ALA A 70 0.92 -16.24 5.94
N PHE A 71 0.58 -16.88 4.83
CA PHE A 71 -0.69 -16.65 4.14
C PHE A 71 -1.93 -17.06 4.95
N CYS A 72 -1.84 -18.09 5.80
CA CYS A 72 -2.92 -18.43 6.73
C CYS A 72 -3.19 -17.31 7.73
N LEU A 73 -2.14 -16.68 8.28
CA LEU A 73 -2.27 -15.54 9.18
C LEU A 73 -2.83 -14.30 8.45
N ILE A 74 -2.38 -14.03 7.22
CA ILE A 74 -2.87 -12.94 6.39
C ILE A 74 -4.38 -13.12 6.11
N ARG A 75 -4.80 -14.29 5.58
CA ARG A 75 -6.19 -14.61 5.30
C ARG A 75 -7.07 -14.66 6.55
N GLY A 76 -6.46 -14.98 7.69
CA GLY A 76 -7.13 -14.96 9.00
C GLY A 76 -7.42 -13.57 9.55
N GLY A 77 -7.05 -12.50 8.83
CA GLY A 77 -7.30 -11.11 9.26
C GLY A 77 -6.35 -10.62 10.37
N HIS A 78 -5.19 -11.26 10.52
CA HIS A 78 -4.21 -10.89 11.55
C HIS A 78 -3.26 -9.76 11.13
N MET A 79 -3.43 -9.22 9.91
CA MET A 79 -2.71 -8.04 9.43
C MET A 79 -3.58 -6.80 9.58
N GLN A 80 -3.17 -5.86 10.43
CA GLN A 80 -3.89 -4.61 10.64
C GLN A 80 -3.81 -3.72 9.41
N VAL A 81 -2.62 -3.62 8.80
CA VAL A 81 -2.41 -2.75 7.65
C VAL A 81 -1.61 -3.46 6.56
N CYS A 82 -2.10 -3.32 5.33
CA CYS A 82 -1.36 -3.66 4.12
C CYS A 82 -1.16 -2.38 3.30
N VAL A 83 0.08 -2.10 2.88
CA VAL A 83 0.40 -0.98 1.98
C VAL A 83 0.85 -1.53 0.64
N LEU A 84 0.16 -1.20 -0.44
CA LEU A 84 0.42 -1.72 -1.78
C LEU A 84 0.67 -0.59 -2.79
N GLY A 85 1.53 -0.86 -3.76
CA GLY A 85 1.65 -0.03 -4.95
C GLY A 85 0.49 -0.24 -5.93
N ALA A 86 0.24 0.73 -6.81
CA ALA A 86 -0.80 0.64 -7.83
C ALA A 86 -0.31 1.06 -9.21
N LEU A 87 -0.81 0.36 -10.24
CA LEU A 87 -0.86 0.86 -11.61
C LEU A 87 -2.09 1.74 -11.81
N GLN A 88 -3.25 1.30 -11.27
CA GLN A 88 -4.49 2.06 -11.19
C GLN A 88 -5.22 1.71 -9.89
N VAL A 89 -5.92 2.68 -9.35
CA VAL A 89 -6.89 2.52 -8.27
C VAL A 89 -8.12 3.36 -8.60
N ASP A 90 -9.32 2.94 -8.21
CA ASP A 90 -10.51 3.72 -8.51
C ASP A 90 -11.30 4.15 -7.28
N GLN A 91 -12.29 5.01 -7.52
CA GLN A 91 -13.12 5.58 -6.46
C GLN A 91 -13.95 4.57 -5.68
N HIS A 92 -14.05 3.32 -6.16
CA HIS A 92 -14.75 2.21 -5.50
C HIS A 92 -13.83 1.32 -4.69
N GLY A 93 -12.53 1.67 -4.59
CA GLY A 93 -11.53 0.86 -3.90
C GLY A 93 -11.01 -0.34 -4.66
N ASN A 94 -11.25 -0.40 -5.97
CA ASN A 94 -10.67 -1.44 -6.81
C ASN A 94 -9.19 -1.16 -7.07
N LEU A 95 -8.36 -2.20 -7.01
CA LEU A 95 -6.92 -2.14 -7.21
C LEU A 95 -6.49 -2.93 -8.43
N ALA A 96 -5.68 -2.33 -9.31
CA ALA A 96 -4.97 -2.99 -10.39
C ALA A 96 -3.47 -2.68 -10.26
N ASN A 97 -2.64 -3.69 -10.00
CA ASN A 97 -1.21 -3.48 -9.75
C ASN A 97 -0.28 -4.55 -10.33
N HIS A 98 -0.80 -5.52 -11.09
CA HIS A 98 -0.01 -6.69 -11.49
C HIS A 98 0.21 -6.84 -12.99
N ILE A 99 -0.60 -6.22 -13.85
CA ILE A 99 -0.51 -6.44 -15.31
C ILE A 99 -0.90 -5.20 -16.10
N ILE A 100 -0.12 -4.93 -17.16
CA ILE A 100 -0.50 -4.08 -18.28
C ILE A 100 -0.50 -4.96 -19.52
N PRO A 101 -1.66 -5.34 -20.08
CA PRO A 101 -1.73 -6.24 -21.21
C PRO A 101 -0.85 -5.81 -22.38
N GLY A 102 -0.05 -6.73 -22.91
CA GLY A 102 0.87 -6.48 -24.02
C GLY A 102 2.14 -5.69 -23.67
N LYS A 103 2.33 -5.26 -22.41
CA LYS A 103 3.51 -4.47 -21.98
C LYS A 103 4.22 -5.05 -20.76
N LEU A 104 3.47 -5.40 -19.74
CA LEU A 104 4.02 -5.81 -18.44
C LEU A 104 3.15 -6.92 -17.87
N THR A 105 3.74 -8.08 -17.58
CA THR A 105 3.04 -9.25 -17.03
C THR A 105 3.87 -9.95 -15.95
N PRO A 106 4.27 -9.26 -14.85
CA PRO A 106 5.13 -9.86 -13.83
C PRO A 106 4.42 -10.92 -12.99
N GLY A 107 3.10 -11.00 -13.08
CA GLY A 107 2.28 -11.83 -12.19
C GLY A 107 1.77 -11.06 -10.97
N MET A 108 0.79 -11.65 -10.30
CA MET A 108 0.08 -11.01 -9.18
C MET A 108 0.84 -11.15 -7.85
N GLY A 109 1.65 -12.22 -7.71
CA GLY A 109 2.29 -12.53 -6.44
C GLY A 109 1.26 -12.69 -5.31
N GLY A 110 1.62 -12.27 -4.11
CA GLY A 110 0.75 -12.27 -2.94
C GLY A 110 -0.27 -11.15 -2.88
N ALA A 111 -0.22 -10.15 -3.77
CA ALA A 111 -0.97 -8.90 -3.63
C ALA A 111 -2.49 -9.07 -3.44
N MET A 112 -3.12 -10.05 -4.13
CA MET A 112 -4.56 -10.30 -3.97
C MET A 112 -4.91 -10.81 -2.57
N GLU A 113 -4.08 -11.70 -2.02
CA GLU A 113 -4.27 -12.25 -0.68
C GLU A 113 -4.04 -11.18 0.40
N LEU A 114 -3.01 -10.35 0.19
CA LEU A 114 -2.69 -9.23 1.07
C LEU A 114 -3.84 -8.22 1.11
N ALA A 115 -4.40 -7.88 -0.06
CA ALA A 115 -5.48 -6.92 -0.15
C ALA A 115 -6.79 -7.42 0.49
N VAL A 116 -7.12 -8.71 0.32
CA VAL A 116 -8.36 -9.29 0.86
C VAL A 116 -8.22 -9.67 2.33
N GLY A 117 -7.01 -10.06 2.77
CA GLY A 117 -6.77 -10.54 4.13
C GLY A 117 -6.48 -9.46 5.15
N ALA A 118 -5.99 -8.29 4.75
CA ALA A 118 -5.68 -7.22 5.69
C ALA A 118 -6.95 -6.47 6.14
N GLN A 119 -6.94 -5.98 7.39
CA GLN A 119 -8.06 -5.20 7.92
C GLN A 119 -8.16 -3.81 7.29
N LYS A 120 -7.03 -3.24 6.85
CA LYS A 120 -6.94 -1.95 6.17
C LYS A 120 -5.94 -2.00 5.04
N VAL A 121 -6.38 -1.62 3.85
CA VAL A 121 -5.53 -1.54 2.65
C VAL A 121 -5.28 -0.09 2.29
N ILE A 122 -4.00 0.27 2.24
CA ILE A 122 -3.53 1.60 1.82
C ILE A 122 -2.81 1.42 0.48
N VAL A 123 -3.21 2.21 -0.51
CA VAL A 123 -2.44 2.33 -1.75
C VAL A 123 -1.47 3.49 -1.63
N ALA A 124 -0.16 3.22 -1.77
CA ALA A 124 0.89 4.24 -1.87
C ALA A 124 1.49 4.22 -3.27
N THR A 125 1.27 5.29 -4.02
CA THR A 125 1.65 5.34 -5.45
C THR A 125 1.87 6.77 -5.92
N THR A 126 2.49 6.98 -7.09
CA THR A 126 2.48 8.30 -7.74
C THR A 126 1.09 8.64 -8.24
N HIS A 127 0.71 9.91 -8.19
CA HIS A 127 -0.61 10.38 -8.61
C HIS A 127 -0.88 10.12 -10.09
N THR A 128 0.16 10.29 -10.90
CA THR A 128 0.10 10.06 -12.36
C THR A 128 1.20 9.13 -12.84
N ALA A 129 1.03 8.60 -14.03
CA ALA A 129 2.06 7.90 -14.79
C ALA A 129 2.17 8.54 -16.18
N LYS A 130 3.31 9.19 -16.47
CA LYS A 130 3.55 9.93 -17.73
C LYS A 130 2.43 10.95 -18.04
N GLY A 131 1.95 11.63 -17.02
CA GLY A 131 0.89 12.62 -17.12
C GLY A 131 -0.54 12.06 -17.16
N SER A 132 -0.71 10.75 -17.16
CA SER A 132 -2.04 10.12 -17.09
C SER A 132 -2.41 9.80 -15.65
N PRO A 133 -3.64 10.11 -15.19
CA PRO A 133 -4.09 9.78 -13.83
C PRO A 133 -4.01 8.29 -13.53
N LYS A 134 -3.63 7.94 -12.31
CA LYS A 134 -3.70 6.56 -11.76
C LYS A 134 -4.91 6.36 -10.86
N ILE A 135 -5.48 7.46 -10.35
CA ILE A 135 -6.74 7.46 -9.60
C ILE A 135 -7.86 7.74 -10.59
N LEU A 136 -8.79 6.78 -10.76
CA LEU A 136 -9.76 6.77 -11.85
C LEU A 136 -11.20 6.64 -11.34
N ASP A 137 -12.17 6.91 -12.23
CA ASP A 137 -13.56 6.56 -12.01
C ASP A 137 -13.73 5.03 -11.90
N ARG A 138 -13.13 4.29 -12.85
CA ARG A 138 -13.04 2.83 -12.86
C ARG A 138 -11.68 2.39 -13.40
N CYS A 139 -11.11 1.37 -12.77
CA CYS A 139 -9.92 0.70 -13.30
C CYS A 139 -10.22 0.12 -14.69
N THR A 140 -9.29 0.30 -15.61
CA THR A 140 -9.34 -0.26 -16.98
C THR A 140 -8.39 -1.45 -17.14
N LEU A 141 -7.46 -1.63 -16.22
CA LEU A 141 -6.56 -2.78 -16.16
C LEU A 141 -7.21 -3.92 -15.36
N PRO A 142 -6.76 -5.18 -15.57
CA PRO A 142 -7.22 -6.31 -14.77
C PRO A 142 -7.03 -6.06 -13.27
N LEU A 143 -8.06 -6.33 -12.50
CA LEU A 143 -8.06 -6.09 -11.06
C LEU A 143 -7.22 -7.11 -10.30
N THR A 144 -6.51 -6.65 -9.29
CA THR A 144 -5.87 -7.45 -8.25
C THR A 144 -6.85 -7.72 -7.11
N ALA A 145 -7.60 -6.68 -6.71
CA ALA A 145 -8.62 -6.77 -5.66
C ALA A 145 -9.78 -5.83 -5.98
N GLN A 146 -10.97 -6.18 -5.52
CA GLN A 146 -12.19 -5.43 -5.78
C GLN A 146 -12.78 -4.89 -4.47
N GLY A 147 -12.81 -3.55 -4.36
CA GLY A 147 -13.45 -2.87 -3.24
C GLY A 147 -12.68 -2.91 -1.91
N GLU A 148 -11.41 -3.32 -1.92
CA GLU A 148 -10.62 -3.55 -0.69
C GLU A 148 -9.81 -2.32 -0.25
N VAL A 149 -9.53 -1.37 -1.16
CA VAL A 149 -8.73 -0.19 -0.82
C VAL A 149 -9.52 0.77 0.06
N ASN A 150 -8.95 1.13 1.21
CA ASN A 150 -9.56 2.06 2.16
C ASN A 150 -8.99 3.48 2.05
N ARG A 151 -7.69 3.60 1.68
CA ARG A 151 -6.99 4.89 1.57
C ARG A 151 -6.02 4.90 0.41
N ILE A 152 -5.89 6.04 -0.25
CA ILE A 152 -4.95 6.27 -1.34
C ILE A 152 -4.05 7.44 -0.93
N ILE A 153 -2.74 7.22 -0.98
CA ILE A 153 -1.71 8.21 -0.67
C ILE A 153 -0.83 8.39 -1.90
N THR A 154 -0.66 9.62 -2.32
CA THR A 154 0.23 10.01 -3.41
C THR A 154 1.11 11.18 -2.97
N GLU A 155 2.07 11.58 -3.80
CA GLU A 155 2.88 12.78 -3.56
C GLU A 155 2.06 14.08 -3.54
N LEU A 156 0.82 14.06 -4.07
CA LEU A 156 -0.03 15.25 -4.15
C LEU A 156 -1.13 15.29 -3.11
N ALA A 157 -1.67 14.11 -2.70
CA ALA A 157 -2.90 14.08 -1.94
C ALA A 157 -3.12 12.76 -1.19
N VAL A 158 -3.94 12.82 -0.14
CA VAL A 158 -4.48 11.67 0.59
C VAL A 158 -5.99 11.63 0.43
N PHE A 159 -6.51 10.49 -0.03
CA PHE A 159 -7.94 10.23 -0.15
C PHE A 159 -8.36 9.05 0.72
N ASP A 160 -9.51 9.16 1.36
CA ASP A 160 -10.25 8.01 1.88
C ASP A 160 -11.24 7.52 0.83
N VAL A 161 -11.32 6.18 0.68
CA VAL A 161 -12.35 5.53 -0.12
C VAL A 161 -13.58 5.36 0.76
N THR A 162 -14.71 5.92 0.31
CA THR A 162 -15.96 5.85 1.06
C THR A 162 -17.07 5.23 0.21
N PRO A 163 -18.20 4.80 0.80
CA PRO A 163 -19.36 4.32 0.04
C PRO A 163 -19.94 5.36 -0.94
N LYS A 164 -19.58 6.64 -0.79
CA LYS A 164 -20.01 7.76 -1.65
C LYS A 164 -18.95 8.18 -2.68
N GLY A 165 -17.84 7.44 -2.80
CA GLY A 165 -16.68 7.77 -3.62
C GLY A 165 -15.53 8.30 -2.78
N LEU A 166 -14.58 8.97 -3.43
CA LEU A 166 -13.38 9.49 -2.76
C LEU A 166 -13.66 10.74 -1.93
N LEU A 167 -13.02 10.80 -0.77
CA LEU A 167 -13.00 11.98 0.10
C LEU A 167 -11.55 12.44 0.26
N LEU A 168 -11.22 13.62 -0.27
CA LEU A 168 -9.91 14.24 -0.13
C LEU A 168 -9.72 14.72 1.31
N GLN A 169 -8.70 14.18 1.98
CA GLN A 169 -8.36 14.48 3.38
C GLN A 169 -7.21 15.49 3.51
N GLU A 170 -6.18 15.32 2.67
CA GLU A 170 -4.97 16.14 2.72
C GLU A 170 -4.44 16.42 1.33
N ILE A 171 -3.76 17.56 1.17
CA ILE A 171 -2.99 17.90 -0.03
C ILE A 171 -1.54 18.24 0.34
N SER A 172 -0.62 18.01 -0.58
CA SER A 172 0.75 18.48 -0.45
C SER A 172 0.78 20.03 -0.35
N ARG A 173 1.71 20.55 0.45
CA ARG A 173 1.94 22.02 0.55
C ARG A 173 2.45 22.62 -0.76
N GLU A 174 2.98 21.79 -1.67
CA GLU A 174 3.53 22.21 -2.96
C GLU A 174 2.52 22.13 -4.10
N THR A 175 1.26 21.75 -3.82
CA THR A 175 0.19 21.65 -4.83
C THR A 175 -1.04 22.46 -4.44
N THR A 176 -1.97 22.60 -5.39
CA THR A 176 -3.25 23.25 -5.18
C THR A 176 -4.41 22.28 -5.38
N LEU A 177 -5.57 22.60 -4.79
CA LEU A 177 -6.78 21.81 -4.98
C LEU A 177 -7.16 21.66 -6.47
N ASP A 178 -6.94 22.70 -7.26
CA ASP A 178 -7.27 22.69 -8.69
C ASP A 178 -6.32 21.81 -9.49
N GLU A 179 -5.04 21.73 -9.12
CA GLU A 179 -4.09 20.77 -9.70
C GLU A 179 -4.47 19.34 -9.33
N VAL A 180 -4.81 19.07 -8.07
CA VAL A 180 -5.27 17.75 -7.65
C VAL A 180 -6.51 17.34 -8.46
N LYS A 181 -7.47 18.23 -8.66
CA LYS A 181 -8.66 17.98 -9.51
C LYS A 181 -8.31 17.69 -10.96
N ALA A 182 -7.36 18.44 -11.52
CA ALA A 182 -6.95 18.29 -12.92
C ALA A 182 -6.21 16.98 -13.18
N LEU A 183 -5.48 16.48 -12.17
CA LEU A 183 -4.66 15.27 -12.26
C LEU A 183 -5.37 13.99 -11.77
N THR A 184 -6.55 14.12 -11.16
CA THR A 184 -7.36 12.97 -10.70
C THR A 184 -8.40 12.62 -11.78
N GLY A 185 -8.48 11.35 -12.15
CA GLY A 185 -9.34 10.84 -13.23
C GLY A 185 -10.79 10.59 -12.83
N CYS A 186 -11.23 11.09 -11.67
CA CYS A 186 -12.63 11.00 -11.20
C CYS A 186 -12.99 12.20 -10.34
N THR A 187 -14.27 12.37 -10.06
CA THR A 187 -14.75 13.37 -9.10
C THR A 187 -14.56 12.88 -7.66
N PHE A 188 -14.39 13.82 -6.74
CA PHE A 188 -14.25 13.52 -5.31
C PHE A 188 -14.85 14.63 -4.45
N ALA A 189 -15.23 14.28 -3.23
CA ALA A 189 -15.60 15.26 -2.21
C ALA A 189 -14.35 15.78 -1.49
N VAL A 190 -14.41 16.97 -0.96
CA VAL A 190 -13.34 17.58 -0.15
C VAL A 190 -13.77 17.55 1.32
N SER A 191 -12.89 17.10 2.18
CA SER A 191 -13.11 17.10 3.63
C SER A 191 -13.36 18.53 4.14
N PRO A 192 -14.33 18.74 5.03
CA PRO A 192 -14.48 20.03 5.70
C PRO A 192 -13.26 20.40 6.55
N ASN A 193 -12.44 19.41 6.91
CA ASN A 193 -11.20 19.57 7.67
C ASN A 193 -9.99 19.23 6.78
N LEU A 194 -10.00 19.71 5.52
CA LEU A 194 -8.88 19.49 4.60
C LEU A 194 -7.56 19.92 5.25
N GLY A 195 -6.65 18.97 5.38
CA GLY A 195 -5.31 19.17 5.95
C GLY A 195 -4.23 19.34 4.88
N TYR A 196 -3.00 19.49 5.38
CA TYR A 196 -1.80 19.41 4.56
C TYR A 196 -0.98 18.19 4.99
N MET A 197 -0.40 17.53 4.00
CA MET A 197 0.58 16.47 4.24
C MET A 197 1.83 17.06 4.90
N ASP A 198 2.40 16.35 5.86
CA ASP A 198 3.66 16.71 6.55
C ASP A 198 4.90 16.35 5.70
#